data_d7593a2928104a2a8ae7c3e756913701
#
_entry.id   d7593a2928104a2a8ae7c3e756913701
#
_cell.length_a   1.000
_cell.length_b   1.000
_cell.length_c   1.000
_cell.angle_alpha   90.00
_cell.angle_beta   90.00
_cell.angle_gamma   90.00
#
_symmetry.space_group_name_H-M   'P 1'
#
loop_
_entity.id
_entity.type
_entity.pdbx_description
1 polymer ?
#
loop_
_entity_poly.entity_id
_entity_poly.type
_entity_poly.pdbx_seq_one_letter_code
_entity_poly.pdbx_strand_id
1 'polypeptide(L)'
;MAKNIKRRDFITSGLVAQNRRANFDYQIDEKFTAGLELAGTEVKSLRLGHANINDAYGIIKGNELYISNMYIAEYANRGYESHIEKRDRKLLLTRREINGIIASLSRKGTTLVAIRLYFNDKGRAKLEIGLGTGKKLYDKRETVKQRDWNRDKLRIMAGR
;
A
#
# COMPACT_ATOMS: atom_id res chain seq x y z
N MET A 1 6.98 -14.26 26.53
CA MET A 1 8.15 -14.96 25.95
C MET A 1 8.26 -14.59 24.47
N ALA A 2 9.35 -14.01 24.04
CA ALA A 2 9.60 -13.75 22.62
C ALA A 2 9.74 -15.10 21.90
N LYS A 3 8.85 -15.37 20.93
CA LYS A 3 8.99 -16.55 20.05
C LYS A 3 10.30 -16.41 19.29
N ASN A 4 11.12 -17.44 19.35
CA ASN A 4 12.37 -17.51 18.58
C ASN A 4 12.00 -17.58 17.10
N ILE A 5 12.04 -16.43 16.42
CA ILE A 5 11.67 -16.28 15.02
C ILE A 5 12.78 -16.91 14.17
N LYS A 6 12.50 -18.02 13.54
CA LYS A 6 13.44 -18.70 12.63
C LYS A 6 13.55 -17.89 11.32
N ARG A 7 14.73 -17.86 10.69
CA ARG A 7 14.94 -17.21 9.38
C ARG A 7 13.95 -17.64 8.29
N ARG A 8 13.35 -18.82 8.43
CA ARG A 8 12.32 -19.37 7.52
C ARG A 8 10.97 -18.65 7.58
N ASP A 9 10.73 -17.88 8.66
CA ASP A 9 9.47 -17.15 8.86
C ASP A 9 9.46 -15.78 8.18
N PHE A 10 10.59 -15.35 7.61
CA PHE A 10 10.71 -14.06 6.94
C PHE A 10 10.28 -14.11 5.48
N ILE A 11 9.46 -13.15 5.09
CA ILE A 11 9.13 -12.90 3.68
C ILE A 11 10.37 -12.32 3.01
N THR A 12 10.95 -13.04 2.09
CA THR A 12 12.14 -12.62 1.32
C THR A 12 11.75 -11.95 0.01
N SER A 13 10.65 -12.38 -0.60
CA SER A 13 10.04 -11.81 -1.79
C SER A 13 8.52 -12.01 -1.77
N GLY A 14 7.79 -11.20 -2.54
CA GLY A 14 6.35 -11.30 -2.66
C GLY A 14 5.57 -10.38 -1.74
N LEU A 15 4.25 -10.61 -1.68
CA LEU A 15 3.30 -9.72 -1.04
C LEU A 15 3.44 -9.69 0.48
N VAL A 16 3.44 -8.48 1.04
CA VAL A 16 3.41 -8.22 2.49
C VAL A 16 2.02 -7.77 2.93
N ALA A 17 1.47 -6.77 2.27
CA ALA A 17 0.15 -6.22 2.59
C ALA A 17 -0.53 -5.70 1.33
N GLN A 18 -1.86 -5.76 1.31
CA GLN A 18 -2.67 -5.29 0.18
C GLN A 18 -3.88 -4.53 0.67
N ASN A 19 -4.13 -3.38 0.05
CA ASN A 19 -5.37 -2.63 0.23
C ASN A 19 -6.41 -3.10 -0.79
N ARG A 20 -7.24 -4.05 -0.39
CA ARG A 20 -8.27 -4.64 -1.26
C ARG A 20 -9.42 -3.66 -1.58
N ARG A 21 -9.59 -2.64 -0.77
CA ARG A 21 -10.63 -1.63 -0.95
C ARG A 21 -10.22 -0.47 -1.86
N ALA A 22 -8.96 -0.34 -2.22
CA ALA A 22 -8.47 0.79 -3.01
C ALA A 22 -9.26 0.98 -4.31
N ASN A 23 -9.46 -0.08 -5.07
CA ASN A 23 -10.24 -0.02 -6.32
C ASN A 23 -11.75 0.14 -6.10
N PHE A 24 -12.26 -0.17 -4.92
CA PHE A 24 -13.67 0.05 -4.57
C PHE A 24 -13.93 1.49 -4.15
N ASP A 25 -13.05 2.06 -3.35
CA ASP A 25 -13.21 3.41 -2.79
C ASP A 25 -12.74 4.51 -3.75
N TYR A 26 -11.80 4.18 -4.65
CA TYR A 26 -11.16 5.13 -5.57
C TYR A 26 -11.20 4.64 -7.01
N GLN A 27 -11.39 5.60 -7.93
CA GLN A 27 -11.07 5.38 -9.33
C GLN A 27 -9.59 5.64 -9.54
N ILE A 28 -8.81 4.58 -9.76
CA ILE A 28 -7.37 4.66 -9.96
C ILE A 28 -7.10 4.90 -11.44
N ASP A 29 -6.54 6.07 -11.75
CA ASP A 29 -6.22 6.47 -13.13
C ASP A 29 -4.81 6.03 -13.52
N GLU A 30 -3.85 6.16 -12.61
CA GLU A 30 -2.45 5.80 -12.82
C GLU A 30 -1.88 5.05 -11.63
N LYS A 31 -0.93 4.16 -11.89
CA LYS A 31 -0.21 3.41 -10.86
C LYS A 31 1.28 3.62 -11.00
N PHE A 32 1.96 3.69 -9.86
CA PHE A 32 3.41 3.82 -9.78
C PHE A 32 3.97 2.80 -8.80
N THR A 33 5.20 2.40 -9.02
CA THR A 33 5.95 1.56 -8.07
C THR A 33 7.04 2.39 -7.42
N ALA A 34 6.89 2.66 -6.13
CA ALA A 34 7.84 3.43 -5.35
C ALA A 34 8.71 2.53 -4.47
N GLY A 35 9.96 2.92 -4.28
CA GLY A 35 10.74 2.45 -3.15
C GLY A 35 10.32 3.16 -1.87
N LEU A 36 10.75 2.63 -0.72
CA LEU A 36 10.49 3.20 0.58
C LEU A 36 11.78 3.42 1.35
N GLU A 37 11.90 4.58 1.97
CA GLU A 37 12.95 4.84 2.96
C GLU A 37 12.52 4.27 4.31
N LEU A 38 13.15 3.18 4.73
CA LEU A 38 12.79 2.41 5.91
C LEU A 38 13.96 2.26 6.89
N ALA A 39 13.65 2.24 8.17
CA ALA A 39 14.60 1.82 9.21
C ALA A 39 14.76 0.30 9.22
N GLY A 40 15.87 -0.19 9.76
CA GLY A 40 16.13 -1.64 9.82
C GLY A 40 15.07 -2.42 10.59
N THR A 41 14.53 -1.85 11.67
CA THR A 41 13.43 -2.44 12.46
C THR A 41 12.13 -2.54 11.67
N GLU A 42 11.85 -1.56 10.81
CA GLU A 42 10.69 -1.57 9.91
C GLU A 42 10.81 -2.68 8.87
N VAL A 43 11.96 -2.84 8.25
CA VAL A 43 12.21 -3.92 7.28
C VAL A 43 12.02 -5.29 7.93
N LYS A 44 12.53 -5.50 9.13
CA LYS A 44 12.37 -6.75 9.88
C LYS A 44 10.91 -7.03 10.18
N SER A 45 10.15 -6.03 10.58
CA SER A 45 8.71 -6.14 10.85
C SER A 45 7.92 -6.45 9.57
N LEU A 46 8.25 -5.80 8.45
CA LEU A 46 7.66 -6.10 7.15
C LEU A 46 7.93 -7.53 6.69
N ARG A 47 9.13 -8.05 6.94
CA ARG A 47 9.46 -9.45 6.63
C ARG A 47 8.63 -10.46 7.41
N LEU A 48 8.09 -10.06 8.55
CA LEU A 48 7.13 -10.84 9.33
C LEU A 48 5.67 -10.65 8.88
N GLY A 49 5.44 -9.78 7.91
CA GLY A 49 4.09 -9.47 7.43
C GLY A 49 3.29 -8.54 8.33
N HIS A 50 3.91 -7.87 9.27
CA HIS A 50 3.25 -7.01 10.26
C HIS A 50 3.10 -5.57 9.75
N ALA A 51 2.25 -5.39 8.74
CA ALA A 51 1.94 -4.08 8.17
C ALA A 51 0.47 -3.96 7.77
N ASN A 52 -0.04 -2.74 7.78
CA ASN A 52 -1.36 -2.38 7.27
C ASN A 52 -1.26 -1.09 6.46
N ILE A 53 -1.75 -1.13 5.23
CA ILE A 53 -1.72 -0.01 4.29
C ILE A 53 -3.11 0.49 3.89
N ASN A 54 -4.18 -0.02 4.51
CA ASN A 54 -5.54 0.29 4.09
C ASN A 54 -5.88 1.78 4.17
N ASP A 55 -5.36 2.47 5.17
CA ASP A 55 -5.60 3.89 5.41
C ASP A 55 -4.43 4.78 5.00
N ALA A 56 -3.44 4.21 4.32
CA ALA A 56 -2.25 4.94 3.88
C ALA A 56 -2.55 5.81 2.67
N TYR A 57 -2.06 7.03 2.70
CA TYR A 57 -2.21 8.01 1.63
C TYR A 57 -0.93 8.81 1.42
N GLY A 58 -0.76 9.33 0.20
CA GLY A 58 0.37 10.17 -0.15
C GLY A 58 0.21 11.61 0.30
N ILE A 59 1.30 12.19 0.78
CA ILE A 59 1.40 13.60 1.12
C ILE A 59 2.64 14.23 0.48
N ILE A 60 2.60 15.54 0.32
CA ILE A 60 3.70 16.34 -0.21
C ILE A 60 4.37 17.08 0.94
N LYS A 61 5.67 16.90 1.09
CA LYS A 61 6.50 17.70 2.01
C LYS A 61 7.69 18.27 1.25
N GLY A 62 7.74 19.59 1.14
CA GLY A 62 8.68 20.24 0.22
C GLY A 62 8.39 19.79 -1.22
N ASN A 63 9.40 19.39 -1.96
CA ASN A 63 9.25 18.83 -3.31
C ASN A 63 9.36 17.31 -3.35
N GLU A 64 9.07 16.65 -2.23
CA GLU A 64 9.15 15.20 -2.08
C GLU A 64 7.80 14.60 -1.68
N LEU A 65 7.63 13.32 -2.00
CA LEU A 65 6.44 12.55 -1.67
C LEU A 65 6.70 11.62 -0.49
N TYR A 66 5.73 11.57 0.41
CA TYR A 66 5.73 10.68 1.58
C TYR A 66 4.43 9.89 1.61
N ILE A 67 4.50 8.70 2.16
CA ILE A 67 3.30 7.92 2.52
C ILE A 67 3.02 8.13 4.00
N SER A 68 1.81 8.56 4.32
CA SER A 68 1.34 8.81 5.68
C SER A 68 0.35 7.73 6.12
N ASN A 69 0.20 7.57 7.42
CA ASN A 69 -0.74 6.63 8.02
C ASN A 69 -0.55 5.15 7.62
N MET A 70 0.63 4.80 7.14
CA MET A 70 1.02 3.42 6.89
C MET A 70 1.53 2.79 8.18
N TYR A 71 0.82 1.78 8.67
CA TYR A 71 1.16 1.08 9.90
C TYR A 71 2.20 0.00 9.63
N ILE A 72 3.28 0.02 10.40
CA ILE A 72 4.27 -1.07 10.51
C ILE A 72 4.48 -1.33 12.00
N ALA A 73 4.14 -2.54 12.45
CA ALA A 73 4.26 -2.91 13.85
C ALA A 73 5.69 -2.79 14.37
N GLU A 74 5.82 -2.50 15.64
CA GLU A 74 7.11 -2.55 16.31
C GLU A 74 7.74 -3.95 16.19
N TYR A 75 9.05 -4.00 16.01
CA TYR A 75 9.77 -5.27 15.95
C TYR A 75 10.05 -5.78 17.38
N ALA A 76 9.47 -6.93 17.72
CA ALA A 76 9.47 -7.47 19.08
C ALA A 76 10.88 -7.81 19.61
N ASN A 77 11.79 -8.23 18.75
CA ASN A 77 13.18 -8.55 19.10
C ASN A 77 14.12 -7.35 18.92
N ARG A 78 13.62 -6.16 19.19
CA ARG A 78 14.38 -4.93 19.08
C ARG A 78 15.47 -4.81 20.17
N GLY A 79 16.52 -4.08 19.85
CA GLY A 79 17.45 -3.57 20.84
C GLY A 79 16.85 -2.36 21.57
N TYR A 80 17.64 -1.32 21.78
CA TYR A 80 17.21 -0.13 22.55
C TYR A 80 16.24 0.79 21.82
N GLU A 81 16.18 0.73 20.49
CA GLU A 81 15.37 1.65 19.69
C GLU A 81 14.38 0.91 18.78
N SER A 82 13.14 1.40 18.79
CA SER A 82 12.08 0.99 17.86
C SER A 82 11.66 2.20 17.00
N HIS A 83 11.02 1.90 15.88
CA HIS A 83 10.43 2.93 15.03
C HIS A 83 9.03 3.31 15.52
N ILE A 84 8.56 4.49 15.11
CA ILE A 84 7.18 4.91 15.28
C ILE A 84 6.32 4.19 14.23
N GLU A 85 5.29 3.50 14.67
CA GLU A 85 4.47 2.61 13.83
C GLU A 85 3.84 3.30 12.61
N LYS A 86 3.36 4.53 12.78
CA LYS A 86 2.67 5.31 11.73
C LYS A 86 3.43 6.54 11.27
N ARG A 87 4.75 6.54 11.35
CA ARG A 87 5.54 7.68 10.86
C ARG A 87 5.36 7.87 9.35
N ASP A 88 5.55 9.10 8.88
CA ASP A 88 5.62 9.37 7.45
C ASP A 88 6.91 8.81 6.86
N ARG A 89 6.79 8.12 5.72
CA ARG A 89 7.93 7.47 5.06
C ARG A 89 8.09 8.03 3.67
N LYS A 90 9.32 8.38 3.33
CA LYS A 90 9.65 8.93 2.02
C LYS A 90 9.46 7.88 0.92
N LEU A 91 8.79 8.28 -0.14
CA LEU A 91 8.66 7.50 -1.37
C LEU A 91 9.84 7.78 -2.29
N LEU A 92 10.48 6.72 -2.76
CA LEU A 92 11.62 6.80 -3.65
C LEU A 92 11.15 6.56 -5.09
N LEU A 93 11.04 7.66 -5.82
CA LEU A 93 10.60 7.74 -7.22
C LEU A 93 11.56 8.60 -8.02
N THR A 94 11.49 8.50 -9.33
CA THR A 94 12.23 9.42 -10.21
C THR A 94 11.66 10.83 -10.08
N ARG A 95 12.50 11.85 -10.33
CA ARG A 95 12.05 13.25 -10.27
C ARG A 95 10.90 13.54 -11.22
N ARG A 96 10.89 12.90 -12.38
CA ARG A 96 9.81 13.04 -13.37
C ARG A 96 8.48 12.52 -12.82
N GLU A 97 8.49 11.35 -12.19
CA GLU A 97 7.29 10.76 -11.56
C GLU A 97 6.81 11.63 -10.41
N ILE A 98 7.70 12.08 -9.53
CA ILE A 98 7.36 12.98 -8.41
C ILE A 98 6.67 14.25 -8.92
N ASN A 99 7.23 14.92 -9.91
CA ASN A 99 6.67 16.15 -10.46
C ASN A 99 5.29 15.92 -11.10
N GLY A 100 5.11 14.79 -11.81
CA GLY A 100 3.83 14.41 -12.40
C GLY A 100 2.76 14.14 -11.34
N ILE A 101 3.12 13.43 -10.27
CA ILE A 101 2.22 13.13 -9.15
C ILE A 101 1.85 14.42 -8.40
N ILE A 102 2.80 15.29 -8.11
CA ILE A 102 2.54 16.57 -7.43
C ILE A 102 1.57 17.43 -8.26
N ALA A 103 1.79 17.52 -9.57
CA ALA A 103 0.89 18.24 -10.47
C ALA A 103 -0.54 17.67 -10.46
N SER A 104 -0.67 16.34 -10.41
CA SER A 104 -1.97 15.68 -10.34
C SER A 104 -2.65 15.84 -8.98
N LEU A 105 -1.90 15.81 -7.88
CA LEU A 105 -2.43 16.03 -6.52
C LEU A 105 -2.92 17.46 -6.29
N SER A 106 -2.47 18.43 -7.08
CA SER A 106 -3.00 19.80 -7.04
C SER A 106 -4.43 19.91 -7.57
N ARG A 107 -4.91 18.91 -8.31
CA ARG A 107 -6.29 18.86 -8.79
C ARG A 107 -7.24 18.47 -7.65
N LYS A 108 -8.37 19.16 -7.57
CA LYS A 108 -9.39 18.90 -6.55
C LYS A 108 -9.90 17.44 -6.61
N GLY A 109 -9.91 16.78 -5.47
CA GLY A 109 -10.43 15.41 -5.33
C GLY A 109 -9.44 14.31 -5.71
N THR A 110 -8.25 14.65 -6.21
CA THR A 110 -7.20 13.67 -6.50
C THR A 110 -6.41 13.33 -5.24
N THR A 111 -6.16 12.05 -5.03
CA THR A 111 -5.37 11.55 -3.90
C THR A 111 -4.43 10.43 -4.35
N LEU A 112 -3.41 10.19 -3.56
CA LEU A 112 -2.46 9.09 -3.75
C LEU A 112 -2.71 8.04 -2.66
N VAL A 113 -3.08 6.84 -3.06
CA VAL A 113 -3.40 5.74 -2.14
C VAL A 113 -2.42 4.59 -2.28
N ALA A 114 -2.16 3.89 -1.18
CA ALA A 114 -1.38 2.66 -1.22
C ALA A 114 -2.27 1.51 -1.72
N ILE A 115 -1.76 0.72 -2.64
CA ILE A 115 -2.45 -0.42 -3.23
C ILE A 115 -1.88 -1.72 -2.69
N ARG A 116 -0.56 -1.88 -2.82
CA ARG A 116 0.13 -3.13 -2.49
C ARG A 116 1.55 -2.86 -2.00
N LEU A 117 1.92 -3.53 -0.91
CA LEU A 117 3.27 -3.53 -0.35
C LEU A 117 3.88 -4.91 -0.54
N TYR A 118 5.05 -4.98 -1.13
CA TYR A 118 5.71 -6.25 -1.42
C TYR A 118 7.24 -6.11 -1.42
N PHE A 119 7.93 -7.24 -1.34
CA PHE A 119 9.36 -7.32 -1.60
C PHE A 119 9.59 -7.79 -3.04
N ASN A 120 10.48 -7.11 -3.75
CA ASN A 120 10.89 -7.54 -5.08
C ASN A 120 11.88 -8.72 -5.01
N ASP A 121 12.30 -9.24 -6.16
CA ASP A 121 13.23 -10.38 -6.24
C ASP A 121 14.59 -10.10 -5.60
N LYS A 122 14.98 -8.82 -5.52
CA LYS A 122 16.20 -8.36 -4.84
C LYS A 122 16.01 -8.17 -3.32
N GLY A 123 14.83 -8.46 -2.78
CA GLY A 123 14.52 -8.31 -1.38
C GLY A 123 14.34 -6.87 -0.91
N ARG A 124 14.04 -5.94 -1.82
CA ARG A 124 13.75 -4.54 -1.50
C ARG A 124 12.25 -4.32 -1.38
N ALA A 125 11.84 -3.57 -0.36
CA ALA A 125 10.45 -3.20 -0.17
C ALA A 125 10.00 -2.22 -1.26
N LYS A 126 8.90 -2.54 -1.92
CA LYS A 126 8.24 -1.73 -2.95
C LYS A 126 6.79 -1.50 -2.57
N LEU A 127 6.33 -0.28 -2.79
CA LEU A 127 4.94 0.11 -2.60
C LEU A 127 4.33 0.48 -3.96
N GLU A 128 3.32 -0.26 -4.37
CA GLU A 128 2.48 0.12 -5.50
C GLU A 128 1.48 1.16 -4.99
N ILE A 129 1.50 2.32 -5.60
CA ILE A 129 0.64 3.45 -5.28
C ILE A 129 -0.25 3.78 -6.47
N GLY A 130 -1.46 4.23 -6.18
CA GLY A 130 -2.43 4.64 -7.19
C GLY A 130 -2.81 6.11 -7.03
N LEU A 131 -2.81 6.81 -8.14
CA LEU A 131 -3.30 8.17 -8.25
C LEU A 131 -4.72 8.15 -8.78
N GLY A 132 -5.66 8.71 -8.03
CA GLY A 132 -7.07 8.64 -8.42
C GLY A 132 -7.97 9.55 -7.60
N THR A 133 -9.26 9.44 -7.87
CA THR A 133 -10.31 10.21 -7.21
C THR A 133 -11.24 9.30 -6.41
N GLY A 134 -11.76 9.81 -5.28
CA GLY A 134 -12.74 9.08 -4.49
C GLY A 134 -14.04 8.84 -5.28
N LYS A 135 -14.53 7.62 -5.30
CA LYS A 135 -15.80 7.28 -5.94
C LYS A 135 -16.98 7.83 -5.17
N LYS A 136 -17.99 8.34 -5.88
CA LYS A 136 -19.28 8.72 -5.30
C LYS A 136 -20.06 7.46 -4.86
N LEU A 137 -21.00 7.61 -3.94
CA LEU A 137 -21.86 6.51 -3.48
C LEU A 137 -22.57 5.78 -4.63
N TYR A 138 -22.99 6.49 -5.65
CA TYR A 138 -23.58 5.95 -6.87
C TYR A 138 -22.62 4.97 -7.58
N ASP A 139 -21.37 5.39 -7.80
CA ASP A 139 -20.35 4.57 -8.48
C ASP A 139 -20.02 3.32 -7.65
N LYS A 140 -19.99 3.44 -6.33
CA LYS A 140 -19.79 2.31 -5.42
C LYS A 140 -20.91 1.28 -5.50
N ARG A 141 -22.16 1.73 -5.59
CA ARG A 141 -23.33 0.85 -5.75
C ARG A 141 -23.29 0.09 -7.08
N GLU A 142 -22.92 0.74 -8.16
CA GLU A 142 -22.75 0.10 -9.46
C GLU A 142 -21.65 -0.95 -9.44
N THR A 143 -20.52 -0.65 -8.80
CA THR A 143 -19.42 -1.60 -8.65
C THR A 143 -19.85 -2.86 -7.90
N VAL A 144 -20.65 -2.72 -6.85
CA VAL A 144 -21.22 -3.87 -6.09
C VAL A 144 -22.16 -4.67 -6.98
N LYS A 145 -23.10 -4.03 -7.67
CA LYS A 145 -24.04 -4.71 -8.59
C LYS A 145 -23.31 -5.50 -9.67
N GLN A 146 -22.28 -4.92 -10.28
CA GLN A 146 -21.50 -5.58 -11.32
C GLN A 146 -20.74 -6.79 -10.77
N ARG A 147 -20.19 -6.68 -9.57
CA ARG A 147 -19.48 -7.78 -8.89
C ARG A 147 -20.44 -8.94 -8.58
N ASP A 148 -21.63 -8.63 -8.05
CA ASP A 148 -22.64 -9.63 -7.72
C ASP A 148 -23.17 -10.31 -8.99
N TRP A 149 -23.46 -9.57 -10.04
CA TRP A 149 -23.83 -10.10 -11.34
C TRP A 149 -22.79 -11.07 -11.91
N ASN A 150 -21.53 -10.69 -11.89
CA ASN A 150 -20.44 -11.55 -12.37
C ASN A 150 -20.31 -12.84 -11.55
N ARG A 151 -20.50 -12.76 -10.24
CA ARG A 151 -20.47 -13.93 -9.36
C ARG A 151 -21.63 -14.87 -9.65
N ASP A 152 -22.84 -14.37 -9.83
CA ASP A 152 -24.02 -15.15 -10.15
C ASP A 152 -23.92 -15.77 -11.55
N LYS A 153 -23.42 -15.04 -12.52
CA LYS A 153 -23.14 -15.56 -13.87
C LYS A 153 -22.17 -16.74 -13.82
N LEU A 154 -21.08 -16.63 -13.05
CA LEU A 154 -20.13 -17.73 -12.88
C LEU A 154 -20.75 -18.97 -12.23
N ARG A 155 -21.65 -18.79 -11.25
CA ARG A 155 -22.38 -19.89 -10.61
C ARG A 155 -23.28 -20.61 -11.61
N ILE A 156 -24.02 -19.88 -12.41
CA ILE A 156 -24.91 -20.45 -13.47
C ILE A 156 -24.09 -21.22 -14.50
N MET A 157 -22.96 -20.64 -14.97
CA MET A 157 -22.08 -21.29 -15.93
C MET A 157 -21.39 -22.54 -15.39
N ALA A 158 -21.15 -22.61 -14.06
CA ALA A 158 -20.58 -23.77 -13.40
C ALA A 158 -21.60 -24.89 -13.14
N GLY A 159 -22.86 -24.73 -13.53
CA GLY A 159 -23.91 -25.75 -13.39
C GLY A 159 -24.37 -26.02 -11.94
N ARG A 160 -24.24 -25.03 -11.11
CA ARG A 160 -24.64 -25.08 -9.68
C ARG A 160 -25.77 -24.12 -9.37
#